data_243190ebef8c4530d6f25e8f8ab23384
#
_entry.id   243190ebef8c4530d6f25e8f8ab23384
#
_cell.length_a   1.000
_cell.length_b   1.000
_cell.length_c   1.000
_cell.angle_alpha   90.00
_cell.angle_beta   90.00
_cell.angle_gamma   90.00
#
_symmetry.space_group_name_H-M   'P 1'
#
loop_
_entity.id
_entity.type
_entity.pdbx_description
1 polymer ?
#
loop_
_entity_poly.entity_id
_entity_poly.type
_entity_poly.pdbx_seq_one_letter_code
_entity_poly.pdbx_strand_id
1 'polypeptide(L)'
;MKFVIGHETGHIQNKHVVYNTALMILTQGAGIFLGWIIQPALIALRQWTRRAEITCDRAGLLCCRDLEAASLSFLKLATGSHKLYPEMNIEAFLRQFEEGQESFGRLGEALASHPYLPKRIHALRVFAKSQLYRSALGLGDGGLDMEEVDRRTSEIIQITKGAPSAAEEAKR
;
A
#
# COMPACT_ATOMS: atom_id res chain seq x y z
N MET A 1 13.35 -4.88 10.76
CA MET A 1 12.84 -6.20 11.19
C MET A 1 11.43 -6.11 11.81
N LYS A 2 11.17 -5.29 12.85
CA LYS A 2 9.87 -5.20 13.53
C LYS A 2 8.69 -4.87 12.59
N PHE A 3 8.89 -3.96 11.63
CA PHE A 3 7.88 -3.60 10.64
C PHE A 3 7.42 -4.82 9.83
N VAL A 4 8.38 -5.58 9.28
CA VAL A 4 8.07 -6.77 8.46
C VAL A 4 7.35 -7.84 9.28
N ILE A 5 7.82 -8.11 10.51
CA ILE A 5 7.16 -9.09 11.39
C ILE A 5 5.73 -8.66 11.70
N GLY A 6 5.49 -7.38 12.00
CA GLY A 6 4.16 -6.85 12.27
C GLY A 6 3.25 -6.93 11.03
N HIS A 7 3.78 -6.67 9.84
CA HIS A 7 3.09 -6.80 8.58
C HIS A 7 2.64 -8.25 8.33
N GLU A 8 3.56 -9.23 8.43
CA GLU A 8 3.24 -10.65 8.25
C GLU A 8 2.25 -11.16 9.30
N THR A 9 2.39 -10.70 10.54
CA THR A 9 1.42 -11.01 11.60
C THR A 9 0.03 -10.48 11.26
N GLY A 10 -0.05 -9.30 10.64
CA GLY A 10 -1.29 -8.74 10.10
C GLY A 10 -1.98 -9.65 9.08
N HIS A 11 -1.22 -10.26 8.17
CA HIS A 11 -1.76 -11.24 7.23
C HIS A 11 -2.34 -12.48 7.92
N ILE A 12 -1.65 -13.00 8.92
CA ILE A 12 -2.10 -14.17 9.68
C ILE A 12 -3.38 -13.84 10.45
N GLN A 13 -3.40 -12.74 11.20
CA GLN A 13 -4.52 -12.31 12.04
C GLN A 13 -5.80 -12.08 11.22
N ASN A 14 -5.67 -11.49 10.04
CA ASN A 14 -6.80 -11.19 9.15
C ASN A 14 -7.12 -12.34 8.17
N LYS A 15 -6.48 -13.50 8.30
CA LYS A 15 -6.69 -14.69 7.45
C LYS A 15 -6.53 -14.41 5.95
N HIS A 16 -5.66 -13.48 5.58
CA HIS A 16 -5.44 -13.08 4.19
C HIS A 16 -4.96 -14.24 3.30
N VAL A 17 -4.30 -15.25 3.87
CA VAL A 17 -3.85 -16.46 3.16
C VAL A 17 -5.02 -17.18 2.48
N VAL A 18 -6.19 -17.25 3.12
CA VAL A 18 -7.38 -17.91 2.54
C VAL A 18 -7.81 -17.23 1.24
N TYR A 19 -7.87 -15.90 1.24
CA TYR A 19 -8.30 -15.13 0.07
C TYR A 19 -7.24 -15.14 -1.04
N ASN A 20 -5.96 -15.08 -0.69
CA ASN A 20 -4.87 -15.20 -1.67
C ASN A 20 -4.83 -16.60 -2.31
N THR A 21 -5.11 -17.65 -1.53
CA THR A 21 -5.24 -19.00 -2.06
C THR A 21 -6.45 -19.11 -3.00
N ALA A 22 -7.60 -18.55 -2.64
CA ALA A 22 -8.76 -18.49 -3.50
C ALA A 22 -8.46 -17.77 -4.83
N LEU A 23 -7.76 -16.61 -4.77
CA LEU A 23 -7.31 -15.88 -5.96
C LEU A 23 -6.41 -16.75 -6.84
N MET A 24 -5.45 -17.44 -6.25
CA MET A 24 -4.54 -18.34 -6.97
C MET A 24 -5.31 -19.47 -7.67
N ILE A 25 -6.24 -20.14 -6.98
CA ILE A 25 -7.05 -21.22 -7.53
C ILE A 25 -7.91 -20.71 -8.69
N LEU A 26 -8.57 -19.56 -8.52
CA LEU A 26 -9.39 -18.95 -9.57
C LEU A 26 -8.58 -18.56 -10.80
N THR A 27 -7.37 -18.03 -10.61
CA THR A 27 -6.52 -17.61 -11.73
C THR A 27 -5.88 -18.77 -12.47
N GLN A 28 -5.54 -19.86 -11.78
CA GLN A 28 -4.91 -21.04 -12.38
C GLN A 28 -5.94 -22.06 -12.93
N GLY A 29 -7.10 -22.16 -12.28
CA GLY A 29 -8.13 -23.14 -12.63
C GLY A 29 -9.07 -22.69 -13.76
N ALA A 30 -9.09 -21.40 -14.09
CA ALA A 30 -9.96 -20.88 -15.13
C ALA A 30 -9.31 -21.04 -16.51
N GLY A 31 -9.77 -22.01 -17.28
CA GLY A 31 -9.46 -22.09 -18.70
C GLY A 31 -9.91 -20.83 -19.46
N ILE A 32 -9.44 -20.64 -20.69
CA ILE A 32 -9.65 -19.43 -21.50
C ILE A 32 -11.12 -19.01 -21.57
N PHE A 33 -12.04 -19.97 -21.65
CA PHE A 33 -13.50 -19.70 -21.72
C PHE A 33 -14.12 -19.22 -20.42
N LEU A 34 -13.62 -19.67 -19.27
CA LEU A 34 -14.12 -19.24 -17.95
C LEU A 34 -13.53 -17.90 -17.53
N GLY A 35 -12.39 -17.52 -18.10
CA GLY A 35 -11.69 -16.27 -17.80
C GLY A 35 -12.58 -15.03 -17.93
N TRP A 36 -13.45 -14.99 -18.93
CA TRP A 36 -14.36 -13.86 -19.14
C TRP A 36 -15.41 -13.72 -18.04
N ILE A 37 -15.95 -14.83 -17.57
CA ILE A 37 -17.03 -14.83 -16.55
C ILE A 37 -16.48 -14.42 -15.19
N ILE A 38 -15.25 -14.81 -14.87
CA ILE A 38 -14.66 -14.55 -13.56
C ILE A 38 -13.91 -13.20 -13.45
N GLN A 39 -13.72 -12.47 -14.57
CA GLN A 39 -12.99 -11.21 -14.58
C GLN A 39 -13.48 -10.18 -13.54
N PRO A 40 -14.80 -9.93 -13.36
CA PRO A 40 -15.26 -9.00 -12.34
C PRO A 40 -14.87 -9.44 -10.91
N ALA A 41 -14.96 -10.74 -10.63
CA ALA A 41 -14.57 -11.30 -9.34
C ALA A 41 -13.04 -11.18 -9.10
N LEU A 42 -12.22 -11.40 -10.12
CA LEU A 42 -10.77 -11.22 -10.04
C LEU A 42 -10.39 -9.77 -9.79
N ILE A 43 -11.06 -8.80 -10.44
CA ILE A 43 -10.84 -7.38 -10.21
C ILE A 43 -11.18 -7.02 -8.77
N ALA A 44 -12.34 -7.44 -8.28
CA ALA A 44 -12.77 -7.20 -6.90
C ALA A 44 -11.78 -7.81 -5.88
N LEU A 45 -11.32 -9.03 -6.14
CA LEU A 45 -10.39 -9.73 -5.25
C LEU A 45 -8.99 -9.08 -5.26
N ARG A 46 -8.51 -8.59 -6.40
CA ARG A 46 -7.27 -7.80 -6.47
C ARG A 46 -7.39 -6.46 -5.74
N GLN A 47 -8.53 -5.79 -5.83
CA GLN A 47 -8.77 -4.57 -5.03
C GLN A 47 -8.76 -4.87 -3.53
N TRP A 48 -9.37 -5.98 -3.13
CA TRP A 48 -9.34 -6.45 -1.75
C TRP A 48 -7.90 -6.74 -1.29
N THR A 49 -7.10 -7.46 -2.08
CA THR A 49 -5.69 -7.75 -1.77
C THR A 49 -4.89 -6.47 -1.54
N ARG A 50 -5.07 -5.44 -2.38
CA ARG A 50 -4.39 -4.14 -2.18
C ARG A 50 -4.77 -3.47 -0.85
N ARG A 51 -6.03 -3.55 -0.43
CA ARG A 51 -6.45 -3.03 0.88
C ARG A 51 -5.90 -3.87 2.03
N ALA A 52 -5.80 -5.18 1.84
CA ALA A 52 -5.20 -6.09 2.81
C ALA A 52 -3.73 -5.73 3.09
N GLU A 53 -2.95 -5.40 2.06
CA GLU A 53 -1.57 -4.92 2.20
C GLU A 53 -1.50 -3.65 3.07
N ILE A 54 -2.37 -2.67 2.83
CA ILE A 54 -2.42 -1.43 3.64
C ILE A 54 -2.75 -1.73 5.10
N THR A 55 -3.67 -2.67 5.35
CA THR A 55 -4.00 -3.08 6.73
C THR A 55 -2.80 -3.71 7.42
N CYS A 56 -2.06 -4.56 6.73
CA CYS A 56 -0.85 -5.17 7.25
C CYS A 56 0.29 -4.17 7.44
N ASP A 57 0.41 -3.16 6.56
CA ASP A 57 1.36 -2.05 6.74
C ASP A 57 1.08 -1.24 8.00
N ARG A 58 -0.19 -0.96 8.29
CA ARG A 58 -0.61 -0.29 9.54
C ARG A 58 -0.22 -1.12 10.77
N ALA A 59 -0.43 -2.45 10.73
CA ALA A 59 0.00 -3.35 11.79
C ALA A 59 1.53 -3.33 11.95
N GLY A 60 2.27 -3.36 10.83
CA GLY A 60 3.73 -3.21 10.79
C GLY A 60 4.20 -1.91 11.45
N LEU A 61 3.55 -0.78 11.13
CA LEU A 61 3.88 0.52 11.71
C LEU A 61 3.60 0.57 13.21
N LEU A 62 2.48 0.02 13.67
CA LEU A 62 2.17 -0.11 15.10
C LEU A 62 3.23 -0.93 15.85
N CYS A 63 3.77 -1.99 15.23
CA CYS A 63 4.81 -2.83 15.81
C CYS A 63 6.17 -2.12 15.86
N CYS A 64 6.57 -1.42 14.81
CA CYS A 64 7.88 -0.76 14.77
C CYS A 64 7.88 0.62 15.44
N ARG A 65 6.74 1.32 15.47
CA ARG A 65 6.55 2.66 16.04
C ARG A 65 7.45 3.74 15.45
N ASP A 66 7.92 3.53 14.24
CA ASP A 66 8.87 4.40 13.55
C ASP A 66 8.51 4.44 12.07
N LEU A 67 7.96 5.59 11.64
CA LEU A 67 7.50 5.80 10.26
C LEU A 67 8.66 5.83 9.26
N GLU A 68 9.81 6.37 9.66
CA GLU A 68 10.98 6.42 8.80
C GLU A 68 11.55 5.01 8.57
N ALA A 69 11.72 4.24 9.65
CA ALA A 69 12.16 2.85 9.55
C ALA A 69 11.19 1.98 8.75
N ALA A 70 9.87 2.21 8.86
CA ALA A 70 8.86 1.54 8.04
C ALA A 70 9.01 1.90 6.57
N SER A 71 9.14 3.20 6.24
CA SER A 71 9.33 3.69 4.87
C SER A 71 10.63 3.17 4.25
N LEU A 72 11.73 3.20 4.99
CA LEU A 72 13.02 2.61 4.56
C LEU A 72 12.91 1.10 4.31
N SER A 73 12.04 0.39 5.03
CA SER A 73 11.82 -1.03 4.78
C SER A 73 11.27 -1.29 3.38
N PHE A 74 10.41 -0.41 2.86
CA PHE A 74 9.92 -0.51 1.47
C PHE A 74 11.03 -0.25 0.45
N LEU A 75 11.87 0.75 0.68
CA LEU A 75 13.00 1.01 -0.22
C LEU A 75 13.94 -0.19 -0.29
N LYS A 76 14.19 -0.83 0.85
CA LYS A 76 15.00 -2.05 0.93
C LYS A 76 14.41 -3.19 0.12
N LEU A 77 13.11 -3.39 0.22
CA LEU A 77 12.40 -4.40 -0.57
C LEU A 77 12.47 -4.09 -2.07
N ALA A 78 12.35 -2.80 -2.45
CA ALA A 78 12.40 -2.37 -3.84
C ALA A 78 13.77 -2.56 -4.47
N THR A 79 14.85 -2.28 -3.73
CA THR A 79 16.21 -2.27 -4.27
C THR A 79 16.92 -3.60 -4.12
N GLY A 80 16.53 -4.43 -3.15
CA GLY A 80 17.18 -5.71 -2.87
C GLY A 80 18.66 -5.64 -2.48
N SER A 81 19.21 -4.43 -2.31
CA SER A 81 20.64 -4.22 -2.10
C SER A 81 20.98 -3.60 -0.75
N HIS A 82 21.85 -4.27 0.00
CA HIS A 82 22.42 -3.73 1.23
C HIS A 82 23.42 -2.58 1.00
N LYS A 83 24.06 -2.53 -0.16
CA LYS A 83 25.12 -1.54 -0.45
C LYS A 83 24.57 -0.14 -0.71
N LEU A 84 23.36 -0.02 -1.19
CA LEU A 84 22.72 1.27 -1.50
C LEU A 84 22.06 1.94 -0.28
N TYR A 85 22.12 1.32 0.86
CA TYR A 85 21.45 1.73 2.08
C TYR A 85 21.78 3.15 2.59
N PRO A 86 23.07 3.56 2.63
CA PRO A 86 23.44 4.87 3.15
C PRO A 86 23.01 6.03 2.25
N GLU A 87 22.75 5.75 0.97
CA GLU A 87 22.43 6.75 -0.05
C GLU A 87 20.92 6.86 -0.34
N MET A 88 20.10 6.02 0.31
CA MET A 88 18.65 5.98 0.08
C MET A 88 17.96 7.19 0.64
N ASN A 89 17.32 7.96 -0.24
CA ASN A 89 16.47 9.09 0.12
C ASN A 89 15.02 8.77 -0.25
N ILE A 90 14.15 8.71 0.75
CA ILE A 90 12.73 8.38 0.59
C ILE A 90 12.05 9.40 -0.32
N GLU A 91 12.31 10.69 -0.15
CA GLU A 91 11.67 11.74 -0.94
C GLU A 91 12.14 11.73 -2.41
N ALA A 92 13.41 11.43 -2.65
CA ALA A 92 13.93 11.25 -4.00
C ALA A 92 13.30 10.04 -4.69
N PHE A 93 13.13 8.93 -3.96
CA PHE A 93 12.44 7.74 -4.47
C PHE A 93 10.98 8.04 -4.82
N LEU A 94 10.25 8.74 -3.95
CA LEU A 94 8.85 9.09 -4.20
C LEU A 94 8.72 9.98 -5.44
N ARG A 95 9.56 11.01 -5.59
CA ARG A 95 9.56 11.90 -6.76
C ARG A 95 9.87 11.17 -8.06
N GLN A 96 10.92 10.36 -8.09
CA GLN A 96 11.30 9.59 -9.26
C GLN A 96 10.18 8.67 -9.71
N PHE A 97 9.41 8.18 -8.75
CA PHE A 97 8.29 7.30 -9.04
C PHE A 97 7.09 8.07 -9.58
N GLU A 98 6.78 9.25 -9.02
CA GLU A 98 5.69 10.14 -9.50
C GLU A 98 5.95 10.58 -10.95
N GLU A 99 7.18 10.97 -11.28
CA GLU A 99 7.62 11.33 -12.64
C GLU A 99 7.54 10.15 -13.63
N GLY A 100 7.83 8.93 -13.18
CA GLY A 100 7.80 7.71 -14.01
C GLY A 100 6.40 7.15 -14.27
N GLN A 101 5.39 7.53 -13.49
CA GLN A 101 4.02 6.99 -13.63
C GLN A 101 3.30 7.39 -14.92
N GLU A 102 3.68 8.47 -15.59
CA GLU A 102 2.99 8.94 -16.78
C GLU A 102 3.09 7.99 -17.98
N SER A 103 4.14 7.18 -18.08
CA SER A 103 4.42 6.40 -19.29
C SER A 103 4.06 4.90 -19.24
N PHE A 104 4.11 4.24 -18.10
CA PHE A 104 3.95 2.77 -18.01
C PHE A 104 2.98 2.29 -16.91
N GLY A 105 2.47 3.19 -16.08
CA GLY A 105 1.98 2.86 -14.74
C GLY A 105 0.61 2.18 -14.66
N ARG A 106 -0.38 2.63 -15.41
CA ARG A 106 -1.79 2.29 -15.13
C ARG A 106 -2.14 0.83 -15.41
N LEU A 107 -1.68 0.28 -16.53
CA LEU A 107 -1.98 -1.10 -16.87
C LEU A 107 -1.18 -2.08 -16.01
N GLY A 108 0.10 -1.77 -15.78
CA GLY A 108 0.97 -2.56 -14.91
C GLY A 108 0.45 -2.59 -13.46
N GLU A 109 -0.01 -1.45 -12.93
CA GLU A 109 -0.59 -1.37 -11.59
C GLU A 109 -1.92 -2.14 -11.47
N ALA A 110 -2.77 -2.07 -12.50
CA ALA A 110 -4.03 -2.80 -12.51
C ALA A 110 -3.82 -4.33 -12.48
N LEU A 111 -2.71 -4.79 -13.05
CA LEU A 111 -2.34 -6.21 -13.10
C LEU A 111 -1.52 -6.64 -11.87
N ALA A 112 -0.94 -5.71 -11.12
CA ALA A 112 -0.17 -6.00 -9.93
C ALA A 112 -1.06 -6.51 -8.78
N SER A 113 -0.59 -7.51 -8.07
CA SER A 113 -1.24 -8.03 -6.86
C SER A 113 -1.06 -7.13 -5.65
N HIS A 114 -0.06 -6.25 -5.68
CA HIS A 114 0.26 -5.33 -4.56
C HIS A 114 0.21 -3.88 -5.04
N PRO A 115 -0.21 -2.93 -4.17
CA PRO A 115 -0.08 -1.52 -4.46
C PRO A 115 1.39 -1.14 -4.64
N TYR A 116 1.66 -0.16 -5.49
CA TYR A 116 3.02 0.36 -5.60
C TYR A 116 3.56 0.86 -4.25
N LEU A 117 4.84 0.61 -4.00
CA LEU A 117 5.50 0.96 -2.74
C LEU A 117 5.35 2.44 -2.35
N PRO A 118 5.45 3.43 -3.26
CA PRO A 118 5.16 4.82 -2.95
C PRO A 118 3.76 5.06 -2.41
N LYS A 119 2.73 4.44 -2.99
CA LYS A 119 1.35 4.55 -2.48
C LYS A 119 1.24 3.98 -1.07
N ARG A 120 1.95 2.88 -0.77
CA ARG A 120 2.01 2.29 0.57
C ARG A 120 2.69 3.25 1.56
N ILE A 121 3.79 3.91 1.18
CA ILE A 121 4.45 4.93 2.01
C ILE A 121 3.51 6.10 2.30
N HIS A 122 2.80 6.64 1.27
CA HIS A 122 1.84 7.71 1.48
C HIS A 122 0.69 7.29 2.39
N ALA A 123 0.13 6.09 2.21
CA ALA A 123 -0.90 5.54 3.09
C ALA A 123 -0.42 5.40 4.55
N LEU A 124 0.82 4.99 4.78
CA LEU A 124 1.41 4.96 6.12
C LEU A 124 1.59 6.36 6.71
N ARG A 125 1.97 7.37 5.92
CA ARG A 125 2.06 8.77 6.36
C ARG A 125 0.70 9.31 6.79
N VAL A 126 -0.38 8.94 6.10
CA VAL A 126 -1.75 9.28 6.52
C VAL A 126 -2.11 8.58 7.82
N PHE A 127 -1.86 7.27 7.92
CA PHE A 127 -2.14 6.51 9.13
C PHE A 127 -1.33 6.99 10.36
N ALA A 128 -0.09 7.40 10.17
CA ALA A 128 0.74 7.97 11.25
C ALA A 128 0.15 9.26 11.86
N LYS A 129 -0.77 9.94 11.15
CA LYS A 129 -1.52 11.11 11.65
C LYS A 129 -2.83 10.73 12.33
N SER A 130 -3.20 9.44 12.38
CA SER A 130 -4.45 8.98 12.98
C SER A 130 -4.44 9.08 14.50
N GLN A 131 -5.62 9.29 15.07
CA GLN A 131 -5.83 9.21 16.50
C GLN A 131 -5.41 7.83 17.04
N LEU A 132 -5.73 6.76 16.32
CA LEU A 132 -5.38 5.39 16.69
C LEU A 132 -3.86 5.21 16.87
N TYR A 133 -3.07 5.65 15.87
CA TYR A 133 -1.61 5.52 15.95
C TYR A 133 -1.01 6.42 17.05
N ARG A 134 -1.49 7.64 17.17
CA ARG A 134 -1.06 8.58 18.22
C ARG A 134 -1.33 8.04 19.62
N SER A 135 -2.54 7.52 19.86
CA SER A 135 -2.90 6.91 21.15
C SER A 135 -2.04 5.68 21.44
N ALA A 136 -1.76 4.83 20.46
CA ALA A 136 -0.89 3.66 20.62
C ALA A 136 0.56 4.04 20.98
N LEU A 137 1.00 5.26 20.62
CA LEU A 137 2.32 5.80 20.97
C LEU A 137 2.31 6.63 22.27
N GLY A 138 1.15 6.85 22.87
CA GLY A 138 1.03 7.73 24.05
C GLY A 138 1.21 9.22 23.73
N LEU A 139 0.95 9.64 22.48
CA LEU A 139 1.11 11.04 22.03
C LEU A 139 -0.14 11.93 22.30
N GLY A 140 -1.06 11.43 23.11
CA GLY A 140 -2.30 12.12 23.46
C GLY A 140 -3.41 12.01 22.43
N ASP A 141 -4.59 12.54 22.79
CA ASP A 141 -5.80 12.52 21.99
C ASP A 141 -5.71 13.60 20.91
N GLY A 142 -5.93 13.20 19.69
CA GLY A 142 -5.89 14.08 18.53
C GLY A 142 -5.41 13.36 17.28
N GLY A 143 -5.65 13.98 16.13
CA GLY A 143 -5.32 13.41 14.83
C GLY A 143 -6.56 13.04 14.02
N LEU A 144 -6.34 12.39 12.90
CA LEU A 144 -7.42 11.98 11.99
C LEU A 144 -8.18 10.79 12.61
N ASP A 145 -9.51 10.81 12.51
CA ASP A 145 -10.30 9.62 12.77
C ASP A 145 -10.04 8.54 11.70
N MET A 146 -10.46 7.31 11.97
CA MET A 146 -10.18 6.19 11.06
C MET A 146 -11.01 6.26 9.78
N GLU A 147 -12.17 6.91 9.78
CA GLU A 147 -12.98 7.11 8.59
C GLU A 147 -12.26 8.02 7.59
N GLU A 148 -11.73 9.13 8.05
CA GLU A 148 -10.93 10.05 7.24
C GLU A 148 -9.61 9.43 6.77
N VAL A 149 -8.96 8.64 7.62
CA VAL A 149 -7.76 7.86 7.23
C VAL A 149 -8.10 6.88 6.11
N ASP A 150 -9.21 6.16 6.22
CA ASP A 150 -9.63 5.17 5.22
C ASP A 150 -10.06 5.83 3.91
N ARG A 151 -10.74 6.98 3.98
CA ARG A 151 -11.10 7.78 2.82
C ARG A 151 -9.85 8.23 2.05
N ARG A 152 -8.90 8.90 2.71
CA ARG A 152 -7.63 9.36 2.10
C ARG A 152 -6.80 8.20 1.56
N THR A 153 -6.71 7.12 2.32
CA THR A 153 -6.01 5.91 1.88
C THR A 153 -6.63 5.34 0.61
N SER A 154 -7.97 5.28 0.55
CA SER A 154 -8.69 4.80 -0.63
C SER A 154 -8.43 5.64 -1.87
N GLU A 155 -8.31 6.96 -1.72
CA GLU A 155 -7.93 7.88 -2.81
C GLU A 155 -6.50 7.61 -3.32
N ILE A 156 -5.55 7.40 -2.41
CA ILE A 156 -4.14 7.11 -2.72
C ILE A 156 -4.02 5.80 -3.52
N ILE A 157 -4.74 4.74 -3.13
CA ILE A 157 -4.60 3.42 -3.75
C ILE A 157 -5.49 3.21 -4.98
N GLN A 158 -6.36 4.16 -5.33
CA GLN A 158 -7.17 4.08 -6.55
C GLN A 158 -6.28 4.09 -7.81
N ILE A 159 -6.63 3.22 -8.76
CA ILE A 159 -5.91 3.11 -10.04
C ILE A 159 -6.43 4.12 -11.08
N THR A 160 -7.67 4.60 -10.91
CA THR A 160 -8.47 5.23 -11.97
C THR A 160 -8.42 6.75 -12.05
N LYS A 161 -7.79 7.44 -11.11
CA LYS A 161 -7.56 8.89 -11.23
C LYS A 161 -6.07 9.15 -11.22
N GLY A 162 -5.54 9.68 -12.32
CA GLY A 162 -4.24 10.33 -12.28
C GLY A 162 -4.24 11.29 -11.09
N ALA A 163 -3.14 11.33 -10.35
CA ALA A 163 -2.96 12.35 -9.33
C ALA A 163 -3.31 13.71 -9.96
N PRO A 164 -4.03 14.61 -9.25
CA PRO A 164 -4.22 15.96 -9.75
C PRO A 164 -2.84 16.52 -10.04
N SER A 165 -2.66 17.06 -11.23
CA SER A 165 -1.39 17.69 -11.57
C SER A 165 -1.14 18.82 -10.56
N ALA A 166 0.13 19.10 -10.26
CA ALA A 166 0.52 20.21 -9.37
C ALA A 166 -0.14 21.55 -9.78
N ALA A 167 -0.61 21.66 -11.04
CA ALA A 167 -1.38 22.79 -11.56
C ALA A 167 -2.86 22.81 -11.06
N GLU A 168 -3.43 21.69 -10.65
CA GLU A 168 -4.80 21.62 -10.09
C GLU A 168 -4.82 21.85 -8.58
N GLU A 169 -3.77 21.50 -7.86
CA GLU A 169 -3.62 21.83 -6.44
C GLU A 169 -3.40 23.33 -6.19
N ALA A 170 -2.76 24.04 -7.13
CA ALA A 170 -2.57 25.50 -7.04
C ALA A 170 -3.85 26.32 -7.29
N LYS A 171 -4.96 25.69 -7.67
CA LYS A 171 -6.26 26.35 -7.92
C LYS A 171 -7.33 26.08 -6.85
N ARG A 172 -7.00 25.36 -5.78
CA ARG A 172 -7.86 25.14 -4.61
C ARG A 172 -7.27 25.76 -3.36
#